data_78e78345079fe5874b3fe2c77b1cbe2b
#
_entry.id   78e78345079fe5874b3fe2c77b1cbe2b
#
_cell.length_a   1.000
_cell.length_b   1.000
_cell.length_c   1.000
_cell.angle_alpha   90.00
_cell.angle_beta   90.00
_cell.angle_gamma   90.00
#
_symmetry.space_group_name_H-M   'P 1'
#
loop_
_entity.id
_entity.type
_entity.pdbx_description
1 polymer ?
#
loop_
_entity_poly.entity_id
_entity_poly.type
_entity_poly.pdbx_seq_one_letter_code
_entity_poly.pdbx_strand_id
1 'polypeptide(L)'
;MIIAYVANTDKESYEELTNEFTDVQNFDTIEDFINFYAANNSRDIALIYRVNSLQDIQDLSDINFRNNMYMVVVGKDDVAFSLLAGKIGVDAYINEEEADSNIMKRLILDSQKIIKKRRGNSNISVFTGISGGMGTTTISMNLAKSIAEEYPEKNVLYLDFSYTKAISNLFFGLIQPKKSIVDISRVNSLDMDEFFENGLERLSNNLFFVPGIQKHTDKEDMEKPESILIYLNFITYIKEKFDYIIIDVGVFEDVDLKIDIQEIADDIFVITEFTIPSMSILKTYINIIDKSGWYNKTHIIANREDSFGSVTHEEARKILSKGLKHNFDIDYSIPNDATHLRECWNEAKLVVDSYPTSPFMGAIREIVNKFFIKDEKLISQAIYNKENKSFFAKVKEWL
;
A
#
# COMPACT_ATOMS: atom_id res chain seq x y z
N MET A 1 -0.61 -16.04 8.75
CA MET A 1 -1.15 -16.38 7.41
C MET A 1 -2.39 -17.20 7.61
N ILE A 2 -3.45 -16.87 6.88
CA ILE A 2 -4.70 -17.65 6.88
C ILE A 2 -4.57 -18.73 5.81
N ILE A 3 -5.00 -19.95 6.11
CA ILE A 3 -5.16 -21.01 5.13
C ILE A 3 -6.66 -21.13 4.86
N ALA A 4 -7.08 -20.78 3.66
CA ALA A 4 -8.47 -20.84 3.23
C ALA A 4 -8.68 -22.09 2.36
N TYR A 5 -9.58 -22.96 2.77
CA TYR A 5 -9.97 -24.15 2.02
C TYR A 5 -11.39 -23.94 1.47
N VAL A 6 -11.56 -24.06 0.16
CA VAL A 6 -12.84 -23.78 -0.50
C VAL A 6 -13.34 -25.03 -1.22
N ALA A 7 -14.66 -25.29 -1.13
CA ALA A 7 -15.35 -26.45 -1.72
C ALA A 7 -14.76 -27.79 -1.29
N ASN A 8 -14.39 -27.90 0.01
CA ASN A 8 -13.78 -29.12 0.53
C ASN A 8 -14.81 -30.22 0.76
N THR A 9 -14.70 -31.27 -0.03
CA THR A 9 -15.43 -32.53 0.19
C THR A 9 -14.63 -33.55 1.01
N ASP A 10 -13.34 -33.28 1.24
CA ASP A 10 -12.40 -34.16 1.94
C ASP A 10 -12.16 -33.65 3.37
N LYS A 11 -12.94 -34.17 4.30
CA LYS A 11 -12.86 -33.80 5.71
C LYS A 11 -11.56 -34.26 6.37
N GLU A 12 -10.97 -35.36 5.91
CA GLU A 12 -9.75 -35.92 6.50
C GLU A 12 -8.54 -35.02 6.25
N SER A 13 -8.34 -34.57 5.01
CA SER A 13 -7.29 -33.59 4.67
C SER A 13 -7.44 -32.27 5.40
N TYR A 14 -8.68 -31.80 5.60
CA TYR A 14 -8.94 -30.59 6.37
C TYR A 14 -8.61 -30.74 7.86
N GLU A 15 -8.98 -31.86 8.48
CA GLU A 15 -8.67 -32.14 9.90
C GLU A 15 -7.17 -32.24 10.13
N GLU A 16 -6.40 -32.85 9.20
CA GLU A 16 -4.97 -32.90 9.28
C GLU A 16 -4.31 -31.51 9.21
N LEU A 17 -4.78 -30.65 8.33
CA LEU A 17 -4.27 -29.27 8.23
C LEU A 17 -4.59 -28.45 9.50
N THR A 18 -5.77 -28.62 10.09
CA THR A 18 -6.15 -27.90 11.34
C THR A 18 -5.32 -28.34 12.54
N ASN A 19 -4.80 -29.57 12.55
CA ASN A 19 -3.91 -30.05 13.59
C ASN A 19 -2.51 -29.43 13.53
N GLU A 20 -2.06 -28.98 12.35
CA GLU A 20 -0.71 -28.46 12.15
C GLU A 20 -0.65 -26.94 12.03
N PHE A 21 -1.73 -26.31 11.58
CA PHE A 21 -1.79 -24.86 11.34
C PHE A 21 -2.88 -24.22 12.19
N THR A 22 -2.57 -23.07 12.79
CA THR A 22 -3.45 -22.42 13.78
C THR A 22 -4.58 -21.57 13.17
N ASP A 23 -4.53 -21.25 11.88
CA ASP A 23 -5.47 -20.31 11.23
C ASP A 23 -5.98 -20.90 9.91
N VAL A 24 -6.69 -22.03 10.03
CA VAL A 24 -7.30 -22.73 8.89
C VAL A 24 -8.80 -22.46 8.89
N GLN A 25 -9.35 -22.04 7.75
CA GLN A 25 -10.77 -21.74 7.57
C GLN A 25 -11.33 -22.50 6.36
N ASN A 26 -12.54 -23.01 6.51
CA ASN A 26 -13.24 -23.72 5.46
C ASN A 26 -14.43 -22.92 4.94
N PHE A 27 -14.61 -22.90 3.64
CA PHE A 27 -15.70 -22.22 2.94
C PHE A 27 -16.41 -23.21 2.01
N ASP A 28 -17.73 -23.18 2.04
CA ASP A 28 -18.53 -24.06 1.20
C ASP A 28 -18.50 -23.64 -0.27
N THR A 29 -18.44 -22.34 -0.52
CA THR A 29 -18.41 -21.76 -1.86
C THR A 29 -17.29 -20.75 -2.05
N ILE A 30 -16.94 -20.49 -3.32
CA ILE A 30 -15.97 -19.43 -3.65
C ILE A 30 -16.51 -18.04 -3.31
N GLU A 31 -17.83 -17.81 -3.36
CA GLU A 31 -18.47 -16.56 -3.00
C GLU A 31 -18.30 -16.26 -1.49
N ASP A 32 -18.44 -17.28 -0.63
CA ASP A 32 -18.21 -17.13 0.82
C ASP A 32 -16.77 -16.72 1.10
N PHE A 33 -15.83 -17.35 0.39
CA PHE A 33 -14.42 -16.97 0.48
C PHE A 33 -14.17 -15.55 -0.02
N ILE A 34 -14.77 -15.12 -1.14
CA ILE A 34 -14.62 -13.76 -1.66
C ILE A 34 -15.09 -12.71 -0.64
N ASN A 35 -16.24 -12.95 -0.02
CA ASN A 35 -16.77 -12.08 1.03
C ASN A 35 -15.83 -12.01 2.25
N PHE A 36 -15.27 -13.14 2.65
CA PHE A 36 -14.27 -13.20 3.70
C PHE A 36 -12.98 -12.48 3.31
N TYR A 37 -12.48 -12.69 2.07
CA TYR A 37 -11.28 -12.07 1.56
C TYR A 37 -11.41 -10.55 1.51
N ALA A 38 -12.54 -10.01 1.09
CA ALA A 38 -12.79 -8.57 1.07
C ALA A 38 -12.59 -7.91 2.45
N ALA A 39 -12.94 -8.62 3.53
CA ALA A 39 -12.75 -8.16 4.92
C ALA A 39 -11.34 -8.42 5.47
N ASN A 40 -10.56 -9.32 4.86
CA ASN A 40 -9.26 -9.78 5.35
C ASN A 40 -8.12 -9.59 4.34
N ASN A 41 -8.28 -8.75 3.36
CA ASN A 41 -7.38 -8.58 2.22
C ASN A 41 -5.98 -8.02 2.55
N SER A 42 -5.76 -7.56 3.79
CA SER A 42 -4.44 -7.15 4.29
C SER A 42 -3.61 -8.32 4.85
N ARG A 43 -4.22 -9.48 5.09
CA ARG A 43 -3.55 -10.67 5.64
C ARG A 43 -3.02 -11.56 4.53
N ASP A 44 -1.95 -12.28 4.81
CA ASP A 44 -1.44 -13.33 3.92
C ASP A 44 -2.40 -14.50 3.88
N ILE A 45 -2.77 -14.95 2.70
CA ILE A 45 -3.73 -16.04 2.49
C ILE A 45 -3.13 -17.09 1.54
N ALA A 46 -3.15 -18.34 1.97
CA ALA A 46 -2.99 -19.49 1.09
C ALA A 46 -4.39 -20.05 0.80
N LEU A 47 -4.86 -19.85 -0.42
CA LEU A 47 -6.13 -20.37 -0.90
C LEU A 47 -5.93 -21.77 -1.52
N ILE A 48 -6.67 -22.75 -1.04
CA ILE A 48 -6.77 -24.09 -1.63
C ILE A 48 -8.21 -24.23 -2.13
N TYR A 49 -8.39 -24.28 -3.43
CA TYR A 49 -9.72 -24.36 -4.05
C TYR A 49 -9.87 -25.68 -4.84
N ARG A 50 -10.80 -26.50 -4.43
CA ARG A 50 -11.14 -27.74 -5.13
C ARG A 50 -12.22 -27.46 -6.18
N VAL A 51 -11.93 -27.76 -7.44
CA VAL A 51 -12.78 -27.47 -8.60
C VAL A 51 -13.28 -28.75 -9.25
N ASN A 52 -14.54 -28.74 -9.70
CA ASN A 52 -15.18 -29.86 -10.37
C ASN A 52 -15.41 -29.60 -11.85
N SER A 53 -15.38 -28.33 -12.27
CA SER A 53 -15.63 -27.89 -13.64
C SER A 53 -14.68 -26.82 -14.10
N LEU A 54 -14.53 -26.63 -15.41
CA LEU A 54 -13.78 -25.50 -15.98
C LEU A 54 -14.39 -24.14 -15.61
N GLN A 55 -15.71 -24.09 -15.35
CA GLN A 55 -16.39 -22.88 -14.91
C GLN A 55 -15.89 -22.42 -13.54
N ASP A 56 -15.68 -23.35 -12.60
CA ASP A 56 -15.17 -23.03 -11.26
C ASP A 56 -13.79 -22.33 -11.33
N ILE A 57 -12.94 -22.75 -12.28
CA ILE A 57 -11.65 -22.08 -12.52
C ILE A 57 -11.88 -20.72 -13.16
N GLN A 58 -12.83 -20.61 -14.09
CA GLN A 58 -13.11 -19.37 -14.80
C GLN A 58 -13.67 -18.28 -13.86
N ASP A 59 -14.43 -18.68 -12.84
CA ASP A 59 -14.97 -17.79 -11.81
C ASP A 59 -13.85 -17.11 -11.00
N LEU A 60 -12.62 -17.70 -10.95
CA LEU A 60 -11.46 -17.05 -10.37
C LEU A 60 -10.94 -15.87 -11.19
N SER A 61 -11.21 -15.81 -12.51
CA SER A 61 -10.72 -14.75 -13.39
C SER A 61 -11.29 -13.37 -13.05
N ASP A 62 -12.48 -13.35 -12.44
CA ASP A 62 -13.18 -12.11 -12.07
C ASP A 62 -12.74 -11.57 -10.70
N ILE A 63 -11.83 -12.30 -10.02
CA ILE A 63 -11.38 -11.94 -8.69
C ILE A 63 -10.01 -11.28 -8.78
N ASN A 64 -9.92 -10.04 -8.34
CA ASN A 64 -8.65 -9.31 -8.26
C ASN A 64 -7.89 -9.73 -7.00
N PHE A 65 -7.10 -10.80 -7.12
CA PHE A 65 -6.27 -11.28 -6.02
C PHE A 65 -4.97 -10.48 -5.90
N ARG A 66 -4.66 -10.05 -4.68
CA ARG A 66 -3.45 -9.27 -4.38
C ARG A 66 -2.19 -10.15 -4.23
N ASN A 67 -1.04 -9.52 -4.22
CA ASN A 67 0.27 -10.16 -4.01
C ASN A 67 0.43 -10.90 -2.66
N ASN A 68 -0.54 -10.75 -1.76
CA ASN A 68 -0.60 -11.44 -0.46
C ASN A 68 -1.35 -12.78 -0.52
N MET A 69 -1.73 -13.24 -1.71
CA MET A 69 -2.41 -14.51 -1.90
C MET A 69 -1.55 -15.49 -2.70
N TYR A 70 -1.58 -16.73 -2.28
CA TYR A 70 -1.05 -17.88 -3.00
C TYR A 70 -2.20 -18.83 -3.30
N MET A 71 -2.45 -19.10 -4.57
CA MET A 71 -3.58 -19.92 -5.02
C MET A 71 -3.12 -21.31 -5.45
N VAL A 72 -3.75 -22.31 -4.86
CA VAL A 72 -3.65 -23.70 -5.24
C VAL A 72 -5.02 -24.16 -5.74
N VAL A 73 -5.09 -24.66 -6.95
CA VAL A 73 -6.30 -25.29 -7.50
C VAL A 73 -6.09 -26.80 -7.53
N VAL A 74 -7.05 -27.51 -6.96
CA VAL A 74 -7.10 -28.98 -6.98
C VAL A 74 -8.24 -29.42 -7.89
N GLY A 75 -7.96 -30.20 -8.93
CA GLY A 75 -8.94 -30.62 -9.90
C GLY A 75 -8.58 -31.93 -10.61
N LYS A 76 -9.32 -32.25 -11.67
CA LYS A 76 -9.16 -33.48 -12.42
C LYS A 76 -7.84 -33.53 -13.16
N ASP A 77 -7.31 -34.74 -13.40
CA ASP A 77 -6.19 -34.96 -14.31
C ASP A 77 -6.59 -34.68 -15.76
N ASP A 78 -6.71 -33.40 -16.09
CA ASP A 78 -7.10 -32.91 -17.40
C ASP A 78 -6.26 -31.70 -17.79
N VAL A 79 -5.65 -31.79 -18.99
CA VAL A 79 -4.81 -30.73 -19.55
C VAL A 79 -5.59 -29.40 -19.69
N ALA A 80 -6.90 -29.42 -19.97
CA ALA A 80 -7.71 -28.22 -20.10
C ALA A 80 -7.83 -27.48 -18.77
N PHE A 81 -7.94 -28.18 -17.64
CA PHE A 81 -8.00 -27.60 -16.31
C PHE A 81 -6.67 -26.92 -15.95
N SER A 82 -5.55 -27.62 -16.14
CA SER A 82 -4.23 -27.08 -15.82
C SER A 82 -3.85 -25.89 -16.70
N LEU A 83 -4.18 -25.93 -18.00
CA LEU A 83 -3.94 -24.80 -18.91
C LEU A 83 -4.78 -23.58 -18.56
N LEU A 84 -6.06 -23.77 -18.20
CA LEU A 84 -6.94 -22.68 -17.81
C LEU A 84 -6.47 -22.06 -16.49
N ALA A 85 -6.13 -22.87 -15.50
CA ALA A 85 -5.57 -22.41 -14.22
C ALA A 85 -4.30 -21.58 -14.42
N GLY A 86 -3.36 -22.06 -15.27
CA GLY A 86 -2.15 -21.32 -15.62
C GLY A 86 -2.45 -20.00 -16.33
N LYS A 87 -3.44 -19.95 -17.23
CA LYS A 87 -3.85 -18.72 -17.94
C LYS A 87 -4.43 -17.66 -17.00
N ILE A 88 -5.13 -18.10 -15.95
CA ILE A 88 -5.71 -17.20 -14.93
C ILE A 88 -4.67 -16.74 -13.92
N GLY A 89 -3.49 -17.38 -13.88
CA GLY A 89 -2.42 -17.01 -12.96
C GLY A 89 -2.49 -17.72 -11.61
N VAL A 90 -3.08 -18.92 -11.57
CA VAL A 90 -3.03 -19.81 -10.40
C VAL A 90 -1.60 -20.26 -10.14
N ASP A 91 -1.17 -20.26 -8.89
CA ASP A 91 0.22 -20.55 -8.50
C ASP A 91 0.60 -22.01 -8.60
N ALA A 92 -0.33 -22.90 -8.30
CA ALA A 92 -0.17 -24.32 -8.42
C ALA A 92 -1.48 -24.99 -8.81
N TYR A 93 -1.40 -25.91 -9.75
CA TYR A 93 -2.46 -26.85 -10.08
C TYR A 93 -2.08 -28.25 -9.68
N ILE A 94 -2.94 -28.97 -8.99
CA ILE A 94 -2.68 -30.32 -8.50
C ILE A 94 -3.83 -31.24 -8.95
N ASN A 95 -3.47 -32.41 -9.45
CA ASN A 95 -4.44 -33.46 -9.69
C ASN A 95 -5.03 -33.95 -8.36
N GLU A 96 -6.35 -34.10 -8.30
CA GLU A 96 -7.07 -34.54 -7.10
C GLU A 96 -6.62 -35.92 -6.58
N GLU A 97 -6.13 -36.81 -7.45
CA GLU A 97 -5.57 -38.11 -7.07
C GLU A 97 -4.19 -37.99 -6.38
N GLU A 98 -3.44 -36.90 -6.64
CA GLU A 98 -2.12 -36.61 -6.07
C GLU A 98 -2.19 -35.67 -4.88
N ALA A 99 -3.35 -35.09 -4.60
CA ALA A 99 -3.54 -34.06 -3.60
C ALA A 99 -3.60 -34.66 -2.19
N ASP A 100 -2.47 -35.19 -1.70
CA ASP A 100 -2.34 -35.67 -0.31
C ASP A 100 -1.98 -34.54 0.65
N SER A 101 -2.12 -34.81 1.96
CA SER A 101 -1.85 -33.86 3.02
C SER A 101 -0.38 -33.37 3.03
N ASN A 102 0.58 -34.19 2.63
CA ASN A 102 2.01 -33.83 2.63
C ASN A 102 2.31 -32.84 1.50
N ILE A 103 1.70 -33.01 0.33
CA ILE A 103 1.83 -32.09 -0.79
C ILE A 103 1.19 -30.75 -0.40
N MET A 104 -0.01 -30.76 0.19
CA MET A 104 -0.68 -29.56 0.67
C MET A 104 0.13 -28.80 1.72
N LYS A 105 0.68 -29.50 2.70
CA LYS A 105 1.58 -28.89 3.71
C LYS A 105 2.80 -28.23 3.08
N ARG A 106 3.42 -28.90 2.13
CA ARG A 106 4.59 -28.34 1.42
C ARG A 106 4.24 -27.07 0.67
N LEU A 107 3.11 -27.06 -0.05
CA LEU A 107 2.64 -25.88 -0.78
C LEU A 107 2.31 -24.71 0.16
N ILE A 108 1.68 -25.00 1.30
CA ILE A 108 1.39 -23.97 2.33
C ILE A 108 2.69 -23.40 2.90
N LEU A 109 3.72 -24.22 3.15
CA LEU A 109 5.02 -23.75 3.62
C LEU A 109 5.76 -22.93 2.55
N ASP A 110 5.67 -23.35 1.29
CA ASP A 110 6.28 -22.61 0.19
C ASP A 110 5.52 -21.32 -0.13
N SER A 111 4.18 -21.28 0.08
CA SER A 111 3.37 -20.09 -0.11
C SER A 111 3.87 -18.91 0.75
N GLN A 112 4.29 -19.16 1.98
CA GLN A 112 4.85 -18.11 2.85
C GLN A 112 6.06 -17.42 2.24
N LYS A 113 6.96 -18.21 1.62
CA LYS A 113 8.16 -17.69 0.96
C LYS A 113 7.81 -16.93 -0.32
N ILE A 114 6.85 -17.48 -1.09
CA ILE A 114 6.41 -16.89 -2.36
C ILE A 114 5.65 -15.60 -2.13
N ILE A 115 4.70 -15.57 -1.19
CA ILE A 115 3.98 -14.34 -0.80
C ILE A 115 4.97 -13.29 -0.29
N LYS A 116 5.91 -13.69 0.57
CA LYS A 116 6.95 -12.78 1.06
C LYS A 116 7.81 -12.23 -0.08
N LYS A 117 8.18 -13.07 -1.05
CA LYS A 117 8.92 -12.66 -2.25
C LYS A 117 8.08 -11.73 -3.14
N ARG A 118 6.78 -11.99 -3.33
CA ARG A 118 5.88 -11.15 -4.12
C ARG A 118 5.61 -9.79 -3.49
N ARG A 119 5.50 -9.77 -2.17
CA ARG A 119 5.40 -8.49 -1.44
C ARG A 119 6.65 -7.66 -1.60
N GLY A 120 7.80 -8.32 -1.93
CA GLY A 120 9.09 -7.68 -1.81
C GLY A 120 9.39 -7.32 -0.36
N ASN A 121 10.55 -6.76 -0.09
CA ASN A 121 10.82 -6.15 1.22
C ASN A 121 10.27 -4.71 1.30
N SER A 122 9.75 -4.17 0.19
CA SER A 122 9.28 -2.77 0.09
C SER A 122 7.86 -2.59 0.62
N ASN A 123 7.66 -1.50 1.33
CA ASN A 123 6.34 -0.91 1.52
C ASN A 123 6.11 0.14 0.43
N ILE A 124 5.04 -0.02 -0.36
CA ILE A 124 4.58 0.97 -1.34
C ILE A 124 3.54 1.85 -0.68
N SER A 125 3.89 3.12 -0.46
CA SER A 125 2.99 4.12 0.11
C SER A 125 2.63 5.17 -0.92
N VAL A 126 1.35 5.28 -1.25
CA VAL A 126 0.81 6.26 -2.20
C VAL A 126 0.24 7.45 -1.45
N PHE A 127 0.63 8.65 -1.85
CA PHE A 127 0.12 9.91 -1.33
C PHE A 127 -0.75 10.59 -2.37
N THR A 128 -1.98 10.94 -1.98
CA THR A 128 -2.95 11.65 -2.82
C THR A 128 -3.65 12.74 -2.03
N GLY A 129 -3.87 13.89 -2.66
CA GLY A 129 -4.66 14.99 -2.08
C GLY A 129 -6.07 14.99 -2.64
N ILE A 130 -7.06 15.33 -1.84
CA ILE A 130 -8.45 15.45 -2.31
C ILE A 130 -8.66 16.65 -3.26
N SER A 131 -7.76 17.63 -3.20
CA SER A 131 -7.74 18.79 -4.11
C SER A 131 -6.35 19.43 -4.17
N GLY A 132 -6.15 20.36 -5.11
CA GLY A 132 -4.89 21.08 -5.24
C GLY A 132 -4.57 21.91 -3.99
N GLY A 133 -3.29 21.98 -3.63
CA GLY A 133 -2.81 22.79 -2.52
C GLY A 133 -2.98 22.18 -1.12
N MET A 134 -3.44 20.92 -1.00
CA MET A 134 -3.58 20.23 0.30
C MET A 134 -2.22 19.91 0.97
N GLY A 135 -1.11 20.05 0.27
CA GLY A 135 0.23 19.79 0.82
C GLY A 135 0.74 18.36 0.59
N THR A 136 0.11 17.59 -0.29
CA THR A 136 0.48 16.20 -0.61
C THR A 136 1.96 16.05 -0.91
N THR A 137 2.47 16.77 -1.89
CA THR A 137 3.89 16.77 -2.29
C THR A 137 4.80 17.22 -1.16
N THR A 138 4.42 18.25 -0.40
CA THR A 138 5.22 18.74 0.73
C THR A 138 5.35 17.69 1.82
N ILE A 139 4.24 17.02 2.16
CA ILE A 139 4.22 15.96 3.19
C ILE A 139 5.03 14.76 2.72
N SER A 140 4.78 14.25 1.51
CA SER A 140 5.43 13.04 0.98
C SER A 140 6.95 13.20 0.82
N MET A 141 7.43 14.36 0.32
CA MET A 141 8.87 14.65 0.19
C MET A 141 9.59 14.71 1.54
N ASN A 142 9.03 15.47 2.51
CA ASN A 142 9.63 15.58 3.84
C ASN A 142 9.59 14.24 4.57
N LEU A 143 8.55 13.45 4.39
CA LEU A 143 8.43 12.11 4.96
C LEU A 143 9.48 11.16 4.36
N ALA A 144 9.61 11.10 3.04
CA ALA A 144 10.61 10.26 2.38
C ALA A 144 12.03 10.58 2.84
N LYS A 145 12.35 11.88 2.94
CA LYS A 145 13.67 12.31 3.43
C LYS A 145 13.86 12.02 4.92
N SER A 146 12.83 12.20 5.76
CA SER A 146 12.91 11.85 7.19
C SER A 146 13.18 10.37 7.39
N ILE A 147 12.51 9.47 6.63
CA ILE A 147 12.79 8.05 6.70
C ILE A 147 14.27 7.77 6.35
N ALA A 148 14.77 8.35 5.27
CA ALA A 148 16.13 8.12 4.83
C ALA A 148 17.18 8.64 5.82
N GLU A 149 16.94 9.77 6.50
CA GLU A 149 17.86 10.34 7.48
C GLU A 149 17.83 9.61 8.83
N GLU A 150 16.63 9.23 9.29
CA GLU A 150 16.46 8.58 10.59
C GLU A 150 16.81 7.08 10.55
N TYR A 151 16.71 6.46 9.35
CA TYR A 151 16.97 5.03 9.13
C TYR A 151 17.94 4.81 7.96
N PRO A 152 19.23 5.08 8.16
CA PRO A 152 20.25 5.07 7.10
C PRO A 152 20.49 3.68 6.48
N GLU A 153 20.04 2.61 7.15
CA GLU A 153 20.07 1.23 6.65
C GLU A 153 18.90 0.91 5.70
N LYS A 154 17.90 1.81 5.59
CA LYS A 154 16.72 1.66 4.74
C LYS A 154 16.87 2.41 3.44
N ASN A 155 16.70 1.72 2.32
CA ASN A 155 16.66 2.34 1.01
C ASN A 155 15.27 2.89 0.69
N VAL A 156 15.19 4.16 0.38
CA VAL A 156 13.95 4.90 0.08
C VAL A 156 13.96 5.37 -1.36
N LEU A 157 12.89 5.11 -2.10
CA LEU A 157 12.65 5.67 -3.43
C LEU A 157 11.43 6.58 -3.40
N TYR A 158 11.60 7.80 -3.90
CA TYR A 158 10.49 8.73 -4.13
C TYR A 158 10.18 8.82 -5.62
N LEU A 159 8.91 8.59 -5.98
CA LEU A 159 8.39 8.68 -7.34
C LEU A 159 7.34 9.78 -7.43
N ASP A 160 7.55 10.76 -8.32
CA ASP A 160 6.58 11.83 -8.57
C ASP A 160 5.71 11.49 -9.79
N PHE A 161 4.49 11.02 -9.54
CA PHE A 161 3.46 10.74 -10.54
C PHE A 161 2.40 11.86 -10.61
N SER A 162 2.70 13.06 -10.09
CA SER A 162 1.77 14.16 -10.23
C SER A 162 1.66 14.63 -11.68
N TYR A 163 0.44 14.94 -12.13
CA TYR A 163 0.16 15.34 -13.51
C TYR A 163 0.38 16.85 -13.79
N THR A 164 0.74 17.58 -12.79
CA THR A 164 1.20 18.96 -12.94
C THR A 164 2.69 18.98 -13.17
N LYS A 165 3.20 20.03 -13.81
CA LYS A 165 4.66 20.19 -13.95
C LYS A 165 5.30 19.99 -12.58
N ALA A 166 6.17 18.99 -12.49
CA ALA A 166 6.80 18.62 -11.25
C ALA A 166 7.66 19.75 -10.70
N ILE A 167 7.52 20.00 -9.42
CA ILE A 167 8.35 20.93 -8.66
C ILE A 167 9.21 20.21 -7.63
N SER A 168 8.95 18.94 -7.39
CA SER A 168 9.67 18.08 -6.45
C SER A 168 11.19 18.09 -6.69
N ASN A 169 11.61 18.10 -7.96
CA ASN A 169 13.01 18.20 -8.31
C ASN A 169 13.69 19.47 -7.77
N LEU A 170 13.00 20.61 -7.73
CA LEU A 170 13.56 21.86 -7.18
C LEU A 170 13.83 21.75 -5.68
N PHE A 171 12.88 21.15 -4.93
CA PHE A 171 13.00 20.94 -3.49
C PHE A 171 14.10 19.93 -3.14
N PHE A 172 14.39 18.99 -4.02
CA PHE A 172 15.52 18.06 -3.90
C PHE A 172 16.83 18.62 -4.49
N GLY A 173 16.84 19.92 -4.88
CA GLY A 173 18.05 20.61 -5.38
C GLY A 173 18.43 20.27 -6.83
N LEU A 174 17.52 19.66 -7.60
CA LEU A 174 17.76 19.25 -8.99
C LEU A 174 17.12 20.24 -9.95
N ILE A 175 17.91 21.10 -10.56
CA ILE A 175 17.40 22.12 -11.50
C ILE A 175 17.05 21.47 -12.85
N GLN A 176 17.86 20.53 -13.33
CA GLN A 176 17.69 19.82 -14.59
C GLN A 176 17.90 18.33 -14.36
N PRO A 177 16.84 17.57 -14.08
CA PRO A 177 16.95 16.13 -13.93
C PRO A 177 17.29 15.48 -15.27
N LYS A 178 18.08 14.41 -15.25
CA LYS A 178 18.50 13.66 -16.44
C LYS A 178 17.36 12.89 -17.07
N LYS A 179 16.51 12.31 -16.22
CA LYS A 179 15.36 11.48 -16.56
C LYS A 179 14.17 11.92 -15.73
N SER A 180 12.98 11.56 -16.18
CA SER A 180 11.71 11.80 -15.51
C SER A 180 10.86 10.54 -15.48
N ILE A 181 9.74 10.59 -14.80
CA ILE A 181 8.78 9.49 -14.74
C ILE A 181 8.33 9.04 -16.14
N VAL A 182 8.24 9.97 -17.11
CA VAL A 182 7.85 9.67 -18.49
C VAL A 182 8.89 8.80 -19.21
N ASP A 183 10.15 8.94 -18.85
CA ASP A 183 11.20 8.12 -19.47
C ASP A 183 11.05 6.64 -19.14
N ILE A 184 10.40 6.29 -18.00
CA ILE A 184 10.08 4.91 -17.65
C ILE A 184 9.14 4.30 -18.70
N SER A 185 8.10 5.03 -19.14
CA SER A 185 7.15 4.51 -20.14
C SER A 185 7.78 4.23 -21.52
N ARG A 186 8.99 4.73 -21.74
CA ARG A 186 9.75 4.54 -22.99
C ARG A 186 10.79 3.42 -22.89
N VAL A 187 10.93 2.80 -21.71
CA VAL A 187 11.89 1.71 -21.47
C VAL A 187 11.27 0.39 -21.92
N ASN A 188 11.99 -0.36 -22.73
CA ASN A 188 11.63 -1.74 -23.02
C ASN A 188 11.87 -2.61 -21.78
N SER A 189 11.11 -3.68 -21.64
CA SER A 189 11.23 -4.59 -20.48
C SER A 189 12.65 -5.17 -20.30
N LEU A 190 13.46 -5.20 -21.35
CA LEU A 190 14.86 -5.65 -21.33
C LEU A 190 15.83 -4.59 -20.78
N ASP A 191 15.43 -3.32 -20.73
CA ASP A 191 16.28 -2.18 -20.38
C ASP A 191 15.95 -1.62 -18.96
N MET A 192 15.15 -2.33 -18.18
CA MET A 192 14.78 -1.92 -16.81
C MET A 192 15.99 -1.80 -15.88
N ASP A 193 16.98 -2.70 -16.01
CA ASP A 193 18.22 -2.64 -15.25
C ASP A 193 19.04 -1.39 -15.60
N GLU A 194 19.13 -1.04 -16.89
CA GLU A 194 19.82 0.17 -17.34
C GLU A 194 19.13 1.43 -16.82
N PHE A 195 17.80 1.49 -16.87
CA PHE A 195 17.07 2.60 -16.28
C PHE A 195 17.28 2.69 -14.77
N PHE A 196 17.28 1.56 -14.07
CA PHE A 196 17.54 1.52 -12.64
C PHE A 196 18.92 2.07 -12.29
N GLU A 197 19.96 1.70 -13.04
CA GLU A 197 21.34 2.14 -12.79
C GLU A 197 21.57 3.60 -13.15
N ASN A 198 20.96 4.09 -14.23
CA ASN A 198 21.28 5.39 -14.84
C ASN A 198 20.14 6.42 -14.82
N GLY A 199 18.90 5.98 -14.56
CA GLY A 199 17.70 6.82 -14.61
C GLY A 199 17.25 7.37 -13.26
N LEU A 200 17.72 6.78 -12.16
CA LEU A 200 17.40 7.27 -10.83
C LEU A 200 18.36 8.39 -10.41
N GLU A 201 17.80 9.49 -9.90
CA GLU A 201 18.60 10.52 -9.23
C GLU A 201 18.91 10.06 -7.80
N ARG A 202 20.19 10.07 -7.43
CA ARG A 202 20.63 9.69 -6.10
C ARG A 202 20.81 10.94 -5.24
N LEU A 203 19.91 11.15 -4.29
CA LEU A 203 19.91 12.34 -3.41
C LEU A 203 20.81 12.17 -2.17
N SER A 204 20.91 10.95 -1.67
CA SER A 204 21.80 10.56 -0.56
C SER A 204 22.29 9.13 -0.72
N ASN A 205 22.93 8.56 0.29
CA ASN A 205 23.39 7.17 0.23
C ASN A 205 22.24 6.17 0.08
N ASN A 206 21.05 6.52 0.59
CA ASN A 206 19.88 5.63 0.69
C ASN A 206 18.57 6.29 0.25
N LEU A 207 18.61 7.53 -0.29
CA LEU A 207 17.45 8.21 -0.87
C LEU A 207 17.63 8.37 -2.37
N PHE A 208 16.69 7.82 -3.12
CA PHE A 208 16.64 7.87 -4.58
C PHE A 208 15.36 8.56 -5.04
N PHE A 209 15.38 9.09 -6.25
CA PHE A 209 14.29 9.90 -6.76
C PHE A 209 14.10 9.75 -8.27
N VAL A 210 12.84 9.70 -8.70
CA VAL A 210 12.44 9.87 -10.10
C VAL A 210 11.54 11.09 -10.18
N PRO A 211 11.99 12.17 -10.84
CA PRO A 211 11.21 13.39 -11.03
C PRO A 211 9.95 13.16 -11.85
N GLY A 212 8.90 13.91 -11.55
CA GLY A 212 7.67 13.91 -12.31
C GLY A 212 7.80 14.57 -13.69
N ILE A 213 6.67 14.77 -14.35
CA ILE A 213 6.62 15.34 -15.71
C ILE A 213 7.26 16.74 -15.74
N GLN A 214 8.05 16.98 -16.80
CA GLN A 214 8.71 18.26 -17.02
C GLN A 214 7.94 19.15 -18.02
N LYS A 215 7.06 18.56 -18.83
CA LYS A 215 6.21 19.22 -19.80
C LYS A 215 4.77 18.77 -19.65
N HIS A 216 3.81 19.67 -19.79
CA HIS A 216 2.38 19.32 -19.70
C HIS A 216 1.92 18.31 -20.76
N THR A 217 2.57 18.29 -21.93
CA THR A 217 2.29 17.32 -22.99
C THR A 217 2.63 15.89 -22.62
N ASP A 218 3.51 15.69 -21.62
CA ASP A 218 3.93 14.37 -21.17
C ASP A 218 2.80 13.60 -20.46
N LYS A 219 1.76 14.31 -19.99
CA LYS A 219 0.59 13.69 -19.35
C LYS A 219 -0.11 12.69 -20.27
N GLU A 220 -0.31 13.05 -21.54
CA GLU A 220 -0.96 12.19 -22.53
C GLU A 220 -0.18 10.88 -22.77
N ASP A 221 1.16 10.96 -22.70
CA ASP A 221 2.00 9.76 -22.82
C ASP A 221 1.87 8.85 -21.59
N MET A 222 1.67 9.38 -20.41
CA MET A 222 1.52 8.60 -19.18
C MET A 222 0.20 7.82 -19.13
N GLU A 223 -0.87 8.36 -19.73
CA GLU A 223 -2.21 7.79 -19.68
C GLU A 223 -2.47 6.70 -20.75
N LYS A 224 -1.50 6.42 -21.61
CA LYS A 224 -1.63 5.35 -22.61
C LYS A 224 -1.65 3.99 -21.92
N PRO A 225 -2.53 3.04 -22.33
CA PRO A 225 -2.61 1.72 -21.71
C PRO A 225 -1.27 0.97 -21.66
N GLU A 226 -0.47 1.07 -22.72
CA GLU A 226 0.88 0.50 -22.77
C GLU A 226 1.83 1.13 -21.76
N SER A 227 1.73 2.44 -21.54
CA SER A 227 2.55 3.16 -20.55
C SER A 227 2.17 2.77 -19.12
N ILE A 228 0.89 2.63 -18.84
CA ILE A 228 0.38 2.18 -17.54
C ILE A 228 0.97 0.82 -17.18
N LEU A 229 0.91 -0.14 -18.11
CA LEU A 229 1.48 -1.47 -17.91
C LEU A 229 2.99 -1.42 -17.62
N ILE A 230 3.73 -0.56 -18.32
CA ILE A 230 5.18 -0.38 -18.11
C ILE A 230 5.44 0.20 -16.70
N TYR A 231 4.66 1.19 -16.24
CA TYR A 231 4.79 1.73 -14.88
C TYR A 231 4.53 0.68 -13.80
N LEU A 232 3.49 -0.12 -13.94
CA LEU A 232 3.16 -1.17 -12.98
C LEU A 232 4.25 -2.25 -12.93
N ASN A 233 4.78 -2.63 -14.11
CA ASN A 233 5.91 -3.56 -14.19
C ASN A 233 7.18 -2.96 -13.56
N PHE A 234 7.47 -1.68 -13.78
CA PHE A 234 8.59 -1.00 -13.16
C PHE A 234 8.45 -0.96 -11.63
N ILE A 235 7.28 -0.59 -11.10
CA ILE A 235 7.03 -0.58 -9.65
C ILE A 235 7.20 -2.00 -9.08
N THR A 236 6.72 -3.01 -9.77
CA THR A 236 6.91 -4.41 -9.36
C THR A 236 8.38 -4.82 -9.35
N TYR A 237 9.14 -4.43 -10.36
CA TYR A 237 10.58 -4.70 -10.48
C TYR A 237 11.38 -4.05 -9.34
N ILE A 238 11.08 -2.80 -8.98
CA ILE A 238 11.85 -2.07 -7.95
C ILE A 238 11.49 -2.49 -6.51
N LYS A 239 10.40 -3.22 -6.30
CA LYS A 239 9.99 -3.73 -4.97
C LYS A 239 11.09 -4.53 -4.26
N GLU A 240 11.94 -5.23 -4.99
CA GLU A 240 13.02 -6.03 -4.43
C GLU A 240 14.27 -5.22 -4.06
N LYS A 241 14.32 -3.93 -4.48
CA LYS A 241 15.52 -3.09 -4.40
C LYS A 241 15.45 -2.00 -3.32
N PHE A 242 14.24 -1.69 -2.85
CA PHE A 242 13.99 -0.64 -1.86
C PHE A 242 13.21 -1.18 -0.65
N ASP A 243 13.40 -0.57 0.51
CA ASP A 243 12.60 -0.84 1.71
C ASP A 243 11.29 -0.04 1.69
N TYR A 244 11.34 1.20 1.19
CA TYR A 244 10.19 2.09 1.06
C TYR A 244 10.13 2.72 -0.32
N ILE A 245 8.95 2.66 -0.93
CA ILE A 245 8.63 3.32 -2.21
C ILE A 245 7.50 4.30 -1.93
N ILE A 246 7.82 5.59 -1.93
CA ILE A 246 6.89 6.69 -1.70
C ILE A 246 6.46 7.24 -3.05
N ILE A 247 5.17 7.17 -3.35
CA ILE A 247 4.60 7.60 -4.63
C ILE A 247 3.67 8.79 -4.40
N ASP A 248 4.01 9.94 -4.95
CA ASP A 248 3.14 11.11 -4.98
C ASP A 248 2.31 11.11 -6.28
N VAL A 249 1.03 10.86 -6.20
CA VAL A 249 0.13 10.92 -7.36
C VAL A 249 -0.58 12.29 -7.49
N GLY A 250 -0.20 13.24 -6.65
CA GLY A 250 -0.78 14.58 -6.62
C GLY A 250 -2.24 14.59 -6.17
N VAL A 251 -3.10 15.27 -6.94
CA VAL A 251 -4.54 15.31 -6.68
C VAL A 251 -5.18 14.01 -7.14
N PHE A 252 -6.14 13.52 -6.37
CA PHE A 252 -6.99 12.41 -6.79
C PHE A 252 -7.74 12.78 -8.08
N GLU A 253 -7.61 11.93 -9.07
CA GLU A 253 -8.34 11.97 -10.34
C GLU A 253 -8.76 10.54 -10.67
N ASP A 254 -9.96 10.39 -11.22
CA ASP A 254 -10.50 9.10 -11.67
C ASP A 254 -9.92 8.75 -13.04
N VAL A 255 -8.63 8.42 -13.06
CA VAL A 255 -7.88 8.01 -14.26
C VAL A 255 -7.14 6.70 -13.99
N ASP A 256 -7.09 5.82 -14.97
CA ASP A 256 -6.64 4.44 -14.84
C ASP A 256 -5.28 4.32 -14.16
N LEU A 257 -4.28 5.09 -14.58
CA LEU A 257 -2.94 5.03 -13.98
C LEU A 257 -2.95 5.29 -12.46
N LYS A 258 -3.71 6.30 -12.01
CA LYS A 258 -3.75 6.63 -10.57
C LYS A 258 -4.53 5.59 -9.77
N ILE A 259 -5.58 5.02 -10.36
CA ILE A 259 -6.35 3.93 -9.77
C ILE A 259 -5.47 2.68 -9.63
N ASP A 260 -4.78 2.29 -10.70
CA ASP A 260 -3.91 1.11 -10.71
C ASP A 260 -2.72 1.24 -9.75
N ILE A 261 -2.11 2.42 -9.65
CA ILE A 261 -1.06 2.68 -8.66
C ILE A 261 -1.60 2.55 -7.24
N GLN A 262 -2.81 3.04 -6.96
CA GLN A 262 -3.45 2.88 -5.66
C GLN A 262 -3.84 1.43 -5.38
N GLU A 263 -4.22 0.66 -6.42
CA GLU A 263 -4.53 -0.76 -6.27
C GLU A 263 -3.33 -1.57 -5.78
N ILE A 264 -2.14 -1.34 -6.34
CA ILE A 264 -0.92 -2.07 -5.97
C ILE A 264 -0.23 -1.55 -4.69
N ALA A 265 -0.69 -0.43 -4.12
CA ALA A 265 -0.15 0.15 -2.90
C ALA A 265 -0.40 -0.74 -1.68
N ASP A 266 0.56 -0.76 -0.75
CA ASP A 266 0.39 -1.35 0.59
C ASP A 266 -0.36 -0.39 1.52
N ASP A 267 -0.08 0.92 1.40
CA ASP A 267 -0.75 2.00 2.14
C ASP A 267 -1.13 3.16 1.21
N ILE A 268 -2.30 3.76 1.42
CA ILE A 268 -2.79 4.95 0.71
C ILE A 268 -2.99 6.07 1.72
N PHE A 269 -2.24 7.15 1.60
CA PHE A 269 -2.35 8.34 2.43
C PHE A 269 -3.15 9.42 1.72
N VAL A 270 -4.34 9.71 2.22
CA VAL A 270 -5.25 10.72 1.67
C VAL A 270 -5.10 12.02 2.44
N ILE A 271 -4.64 13.07 1.78
CA ILE A 271 -4.39 14.36 2.41
C ILE A 271 -5.61 15.26 2.22
N THR A 272 -6.11 15.80 3.33
CA THR A 272 -7.28 16.68 3.41
C THR A 272 -7.01 17.86 4.35
N GLU A 273 -8.04 18.69 4.58
CA GLU A 273 -8.04 19.77 5.59
C GLU A 273 -9.38 19.76 6.36
N PHE A 274 -9.38 20.30 7.57
CA PHE A 274 -10.58 20.43 8.41
C PHE A 274 -11.49 21.59 7.95
N THR A 275 -11.97 21.54 6.70
CA THR A 275 -12.94 22.49 6.15
C THR A 275 -14.16 21.77 5.58
N ILE A 276 -15.33 22.39 5.60
CA ILE A 276 -16.56 21.78 5.04
C ILE A 276 -16.40 21.39 3.56
N PRO A 277 -15.82 22.24 2.68
CA PRO A 277 -15.58 21.83 1.29
C PRO A 277 -14.68 20.60 1.18
N SER A 278 -13.57 20.58 1.94
CA SER A 278 -12.63 19.45 1.95
C SER A 278 -13.30 18.17 2.43
N MET A 279 -14.09 18.21 3.50
CA MET A 279 -14.84 17.06 3.99
C MET A 279 -15.86 16.55 2.97
N SER A 280 -16.51 17.45 2.21
CA SER A 280 -17.45 17.07 1.15
C SER A 280 -16.76 16.33 0.00
N ILE A 281 -15.60 16.81 -0.44
CA ILE A 281 -14.81 16.15 -1.50
C ILE A 281 -14.26 14.82 -0.99
N LEU A 282 -13.70 14.82 0.22
CA LEU A 282 -13.19 13.61 0.85
C LEU A 282 -14.25 12.52 0.92
N LYS A 283 -15.49 12.87 1.28
CA LYS A 283 -16.59 11.91 1.33
C LYS A 283 -16.88 11.27 -0.02
N THR A 284 -16.76 12.02 -1.11
CA THR A 284 -16.90 11.47 -2.47
C THR A 284 -15.80 10.45 -2.75
N TYR A 285 -14.55 10.76 -2.39
CA TYR A 285 -13.43 9.86 -2.57
C TYR A 285 -13.52 8.60 -1.68
N ILE A 286 -13.95 8.75 -0.44
CA ILE A 286 -14.18 7.63 0.48
C ILE A 286 -15.19 6.62 -0.09
N ASN A 287 -16.21 7.07 -0.84
CA ASN A 287 -17.13 6.14 -1.51
C ASN A 287 -16.41 5.26 -2.56
N ILE A 288 -15.38 5.79 -3.22
CA ILE A 288 -14.57 5.01 -4.15
C ILE A 288 -13.72 4.01 -3.37
N ILE A 289 -13.02 4.46 -2.32
CA ILE A 289 -12.22 3.62 -1.43
C ILE A 289 -13.04 2.44 -0.87
N ASP A 290 -14.27 2.73 -0.41
CA ASP A 290 -15.16 1.73 0.19
C ASP A 290 -15.62 0.68 -0.83
N LYS A 291 -15.90 1.11 -2.07
CA LYS A 291 -16.29 0.22 -3.18
C LYS A 291 -15.12 -0.61 -3.72
N SER A 292 -13.93 -0.04 -3.77
CA SER A 292 -12.71 -0.71 -4.24
C SER A 292 -12.09 -1.65 -3.20
N GLY A 293 -12.64 -1.70 -1.98
CA GLY A 293 -12.11 -2.55 -0.91
C GLY A 293 -10.78 -2.03 -0.34
N TRP A 294 -10.44 -0.75 -0.53
CA TRP A 294 -9.17 -0.17 -0.05
C TRP A 294 -9.23 0.35 1.40
N TYR A 295 -10.33 0.14 2.10
CA TYR A 295 -10.54 0.63 3.45
C TYR A 295 -9.36 0.34 4.40
N ASN A 296 -8.91 -0.94 4.43
CA ASN A 296 -7.90 -1.39 5.38
C ASN A 296 -6.47 -0.86 5.11
N LYS A 297 -6.23 -0.28 3.93
CA LYS A 297 -4.94 0.29 3.54
C LYS A 297 -4.97 1.80 3.38
N THR A 298 -6.10 2.44 3.69
CA THR A 298 -6.27 3.89 3.53
C THR A 298 -6.15 4.59 4.88
N HIS A 299 -5.30 5.62 4.90
CA HIS A 299 -5.04 6.48 6.05
C HIS A 299 -5.37 7.92 5.68
N ILE A 300 -6.20 8.58 6.47
CA ILE A 300 -6.62 9.96 6.22
C ILE A 300 -5.82 10.90 7.12
N ILE A 301 -5.10 11.83 6.49
CA ILE A 301 -4.29 12.85 7.18
C ILE A 301 -4.90 14.22 6.92
N ALA A 302 -5.33 14.91 7.99
CA ALA A 302 -5.73 16.30 7.91
C ALA A 302 -4.52 17.22 8.07
N ASN A 303 -4.24 18.05 7.07
CA ASN A 303 -3.16 19.02 7.10
C ASN A 303 -3.66 20.40 7.59
N ARG A 304 -2.75 21.23 8.05
CA ARG A 304 -3.00 22.60 8.50
C ARG A 304 -4.03 22.71 9.62
N GLU A 305 -4.00 21.77 10.56
CA GLU A 305 -4.88 21.85 11.72
C GLU A 305 -4.55 23.10 12.52
N ASP A 306 -5.58 23.92 12.76
CA ASP A 306 -5.47 25.04 13.66
C ASP A 306 -6.70 25.11 14.60
N SER A 307 -6.59 25.90 15.66
CA SER A 307 -7.65 26.02 16.67
C SER A 307 -8.77 26.99 16.30
N PHE A 308 -8.70 27.62 15.13
CA PHE A 308 -9.63 28.70 14.75
C PHE A 308 -10.56 28.30 13.61
N GLY A 309 -11.81 27.96 13.94
CA GLY A 309 -12.89 27.86 12.96
C GLY A 309 -12.88 26.63 12.06
N SER A 310 -12.02 25.64 12.33
CA SER A 310 -11.96 24.39 11.60
C SER A 310 -13.10 23.46 11.99
N VAL A 311 -13.43 22.52 11.10
CA VAL A 311 -14.27 21.36 11.43
C VAL A 311 -13.58 20.56 12.52
N THR A 312 -14.27 20.21 13.58
CA THR A 312 -13.70 19.38 14.65
C THR A 312 -13.56 17.91 14.22
N HIS A 313 -12.70 17.15 14.88
CA HIS A 313 -12.57 15.71 14.64
C HIS A 313 -13.92 14.97 14.78
N GLU A 314 -14.74 15.36 15.76
CA GLU A 314 -16.06 14.75 15.95
C GLU A 314 -17.02 15.05 14.79
N GLU A 315 -17.01 16.29 14.29
CA GLU A 315 -17.80 16.68 13.12
C GLU A 315 -17.31 15.99 11.86
N ALA A 316 -16.01 15.92 11.64
CA ALA A 316 -15.40 15.16 10.54
C ALA A 316 -15.85 13.71 10.56
N ARG A 317 -15.72 13.02 11.69
CA ARG A 317 -16.18 11.64 11.87
C ARG A 317 -17.66 11.46 11.53
N LYS A 318 -18.54 12.37 11.98
CA LYS A 318 -19.98 12.34 11.66
C LYS A 318 -20.25 12.49 10.16
N ILE A 319 -19.50 13.38 9.50
CA ILE A 319 -19.63 13.59 8.05
C ILE A 319 -19.17 12.34 7.30
N LEU A 320 -18.03 11.79 7.67
CA LEU A 320 -17.37 10.67 6.97
C LEU A 320 -18.09 9.34 7.17
N SER A 321 -18.69 9.11 8.34
CA SER A 321 -19.36 7.84 8.66
C SER A 321 -20.77 7.71 8.07
N LYS A 322 -21.40 8.80 7.61
CA LYS A 322 -22.81 8.78 7.19
C LYS A 322 -23.00 8.07 5.85
N GLY A 323 -23.69 6.92 5.85
CA GLY A 323 -24.12 6.22 4.63
C GLY A 323 -23.02 5.39 3.94
N LEU A 324 -21.96 5.03 4.66
CA LEU A 324 -20.87 4.17 4.20
C LEU A 324 -20.94 2.78 4.84
N LYS A 325 -20.33 1.78 4.20
CA LYS A 325 -20.20 0.43 4.73
C LYS A 325 -19.23 0.37 5.92
N HIS A 326 -18.14 1.16 5.84
CA HIS A 326 -17.12 1.24 6.87
C HIS A 326 -17.11 2.61 7.54
N ASN A 327 -16.62 2.67 8.80
CA ASN A 327 -16.44 3.91 9.53
C ASN A 327 -15.04 4.45 9.26
N PHE A 328 -14.99 5.62 8.61
CA PHE A 328 -13.75 6.35 8.37
C PHE A 328 -13.54 7.43 9.44
N ASP A 329 -12.30 7.63 9.81
CA ASP A 329 -11.87 8.68 10.74
C ASP A 329 -10.65 9.40 10.19
N ILE A 330 -10.28 10.53 10.79
CA ILE A 330 -8.98 11.16 10.55
C ILE A 330 -7.94 10.41 11.39
N ASP A 331 -7.00 9.74 10.72
CA ASP A 331 -5.98 8.93 11.38
C ASP A 331 -4.90 9.75 12.04
N TYR A 332 -4.59 10.91 11.46
CA TYR A 332 -3.59 11.83 11.94
C TYR A 332 -3.87 13.27 11.47
N SER A 333 -3.40 14.25 12.25
CA SER A 333 -3.45 15.65 11.83
C SER A 333 -2.09 16.33 11.95
N ILE A 334 -1.78 17.20 11.00
CA ILE A 334 -0.56 17.98 10.93
C ILE A 334 -0.89 19.42 11.29
N PRO A 335 -0.20 20.03 12.28
CA PRO A 335 -0.48 21.40 12.70
C PRO A 335 -0.16 22.39 11.58
N ASN A 336 -0.87 23.53 11.59
CA ASN A 336 -0.65 24.62 10.67
C ASN A 336 0.66 25.34 11.02
N ASP A 337 1.69 25.12 10.22
CA ASP A 337 3.04 25.70 10.38
C ASP A 337 3.38 26.62 9.18
N ALA A 338 2.49 27.58 8.94
CA ALA A 338 2.54 28.44 7.76
C ALA A 338 3.86 29.24 7.64
N THR A 339 4.49 29.60 8.75
CA THR A 339 5.71 30.41 8.76
C THR A 339 6.90 29.66 8.17
N HIS A 340 7.23 28.49 8.74
CA HIS A 340 8.35 27.69 8.27
C HIS A 340 8.10 27.14 6.85
N LEU A 341 6.87 26.68 6.58
CA LEU A 341 6.53 26.17 5.26
C LEU A 341 6.62 27.23 4.16
N ARG A 342 6.18 28.48 4.41
CA ARG A 342 6.26 29.57 3.43
C ARG A 342 7.72 29.94 3.13
N GLU A 343 8.57 29.98 4.14
CA GLU A 343 10.00 30.26 3.96
C GLU A 343 10.67 29.16 3.13
N CYS A 344 10.44 27.89 3.49
CA CYS A 344 10.96 26.75 2.72
C CYS A 344 10.46 26.76 1.26
N TRP A 345 9.18 27.10 1.01
CA TRP A 345 8.65 27.23 -0.34
C TRP A 345 9.34 28.29 -1.17
N ASN A 346 9.55 29.48 -0.58
CA ASN A 346 10.23 30.59 -1.27
C ASN A 346 11.67 30.26 -1.65
N GLU A 347 12.33 29.39 -0.87
CA GLU A 347 13.71 28.99 -1.10
C GLU A 347 13.85 27.66 -1.83
N ALA A 348 12.72 26.99 -2.16
CA ALA A 348 12.68 25.63 -2.70
C ALA A 348 13.51 24.64 -1.85
N LYS A 349 13.34 24.68 -0.53
CA LYS A 349 14.01 23.79 0.44
C LYS A 349 13.00 22.90 1.15
N LEU A 350 13.43 21.72 1.57
CA LEU A 350 12.63 20.88 2.44
C LEU A 350 12.65 21.40 3.89
N VAL A 351 11.53 21.22 4.60
CA VAL A 351 11.40 21.64 6.00
C VAL A 351 12.31 20.82 6.90
N VAL A 352 12.51 19.54 6.59
CA VAL A 352 13.42 18.65 7.30
C VAL A 352 14.85 19.20 7.33
N ASP A 353 15.30 19.86 6.26
CA ASP A 353 16.65 20.46 6.19
C ASP A 353 16.76 21.78 6.94
N SER A 354 15.72 22.62 6.85
CA SER A 354 15.80 24.00 7.35
C SER A 354 15.27 24.14 8.78
N TYR A 355 14.21 23.39 9.12
CA TYR A 355 13.50 23.48 10.40
C TYR A 355 13.18 22.09 10.98
N PRO A 356 14.20 21.26 11.28
CA PRO A 356 13.99 19.87 11.71
C PRO A 356 13.19 19.73 13.01
N THR A 357 13.12 20.79 13.82
CA THR A 357 12.36 20.79 15.10
C THR A 357 11.04 21.53 15.03
N SER A 358 10.59 21.93 13.84
CA SER A 358 9.30 22.61 13.65
C SER A 358 8.11 21.72 14.03
N PRO A 359 6.95 22.32 14.36
CA PRO A 359 5.73 21.55 14.63
C PRO A 359 5.34 20.62 13.46
N PHE A 360 5.51 21.09 12.22
CA PHE A 360 5.29 20.27 11.03
C PHE A 360 6.19 19.03 11.03
N MET A 361 7.49 19.17 11.27
CA MET A 361 8.42 18.04 11.29
C MET A 361 8.20 17.11 12.48
N GLY A 362 7.73 17.64 13.61
CA GLY A 362 7.26 16.82 14.73
C GLY A 362 6.16 15.86 14.29
N ALA A 363 5.14 16.37 13.61
CA ALA A 363 4.04 15.57 13.06
C ALA A 363 4.51 14.58 11.99
N ILE A 364 5.41 14.96 11.09
CA ILE A 364 5.99 14.04 10.08
C ILE A 364 6.69 12.86 10.76
N ARG A 365 7.50 13.08 11.80
CA ARG A 365 8.15 11.99 12.53
C ARG A 365 7.18 11.06 13.24
N GLU A 366 6.10 11.59 13.79
CA GLU A 366 5.06 10.76 14.39
C GLU A 366 4.36 9.90 13.35
N ILE A 367 4.10 10.42 12.14
CA ILE A 367 3.57 9.65 11.00
C ILE A 367 4.57 8.56 10.59
N VAL A 368 5.86 8.88 10.47
CA VAL A 368 6.91 7.90 10.16
C VAL A 368 6.90 6.78 11.20
N ASN A 369 6.94 7.10 12.48
CA ASN A 369 6.94 6.11 13.56
C ASN A 369 5.67 5.24 13.58
N LYS A 370 4.51 5.84 13.32
CA LYS A 370 3.22 5.15 13.36
C LYS A 370 3.02 4.17 12.22
N PHE A 371 3.38 4.55 11.01
CA PHE A 371 3.00 3.82 9.79
C PHE A 371 4.17 3.08 9.12
N PHE A 372 5.40 3.59 9.25
CA PHE A 372 6.54 3.06 8.50
C PHE A 372 7.46 2.19 9.36
N ILE A 373 7.63 2.54 10.63
CA ILE A 373 8.55 1.85 11.51
C ILE A 373 7.76 0.97 12.47
N LYS A 374 7.54 -0.27 12.07
CA LYS A 374 7.05 -1.32 12.96
C LYS A 374 8.22 -1.89 13.75
N ASP A 375 8.76 -1.12 14.68
CA ASP A 375 9.88 -1.56 15.50
C ASP A 375 9.39 -2.66 16.46
N GLU A 376 9.77 -3.91 16.23
CA GLU A 376 9.44 -5.06 17.12
C GLU A 376 9.92 -4.80 18.55
N LYS A 377 10.96 -3.97 18.73
CA LYS A 377 11.45 -3.55 20.04
C LYS A 377 10.50 -2.58 20.74
N LEU A 378 9.87 -1.65 20.02
CA LEU A 378 8.88 -0.74 20.61
C LEU A 378 7.57 -1.47 20.92
N ILE A 379 7.16 -2.43 20.11
CA ILE A 379 6.00 -3.29 20.37
C ILE A 379 6.28 -4.14 21.62
N SER A 380 7.44 -4.76 21.75
CA SER A 380 7.83 -5.54 22.93
C SER A 380 7.96 -4.67 24.19
N GLN A 381 8.49 -3.44 24.10
CA GLN A 381 8.52 -2.48 25.21
C GLN A 381 7.13 -1.96 25.57
N ALA A 382 6.25 -1.71 24.59
CA ALA A 382 4.87 -1.28 24.85
C ALA A 382 4.04 -2.40 25.50
N ILE A 383 4.22 -3.66 25.09
CA ILE A 383 3.61 -4.83 25.72
C ILE A 383 4.15 -5.01 27.14
N TYR A 384 5.47 -4.96 27.32
CA TYR A 384 6.12 -5.04 28.63
C TYR A 384 5.66 -3.95 29.58
N ASN A 385 5.51 -2.71 29.11
CA ASN A 385 5.01 -1.57 29.90
C ASN A 385 3.51 -1.68 30.19
N LYS A 386 2.71 -2.29 29.31
CA LYS A 386 1.28 -2.53 29.52
C LYS A 386 1.04 -3.64 30.51
N GLU A 387 1.84 -4.69 30.48
CA GLU A 387 1.81 -5.79 31.47
C GLU A 387 2.27 -5.33 32.85
N ASN A 388 3.34 -4.51 32.92
CA ASN A 388 3.78 -3.94 34.19
C ASN A 388 2.79 -2.94 34.77
N LYS A 389 2.13 -2.09 33.95
CA LYS A 389 1.03 -1.23 34.46
C LYS A 389 -0.15 -2.03 34.96
N SER A 390 -0.50 -3.14 34.32
CA SER A 390 -1.54 -4.05 34.79
C SER A 390 -1.12 -4.77 36.07
N PHE A 391 0.14 -5.16 36.20
CA PHE A 391 0.70 -5.77 37.40
C PHE A 391 0.71 -4.79 38.57
N PHE A 392 1.17 -3.55 38.39
CA PHE A 392 1.17 -2.53 39.44
C PHE A 392 -0.26 -2.08 39.85
N ALA A 393 -1.22 -2.11 38.91
CA ALA A 393 -2.62 -1.86 39.26
C ALA A 393 -3.20 -2.98 40.17
N LYS A 394 -2.88 -4.24 39.87
CA LYS A 394 -3.29 -5.39 40.71
C LYS A 394 -2.61 -5.42 42.08
N VAL A 395 -1.35 -5.00 42.17
CA VAL A 395 -0.62 -4.90 43.46
C VAL A 395 -1.17 -3.78 44.33
N LYS A 396 -1.69 -2.68 43.75
CA LYS A 396 -2.35 -1.60 44.48
C LYS A 396 -3.73 -1.97 45.02
N GLU A 397 -4.38 -2.97 44.47
CA GLU A 397 -5.65 -3.52 45.04
C GLU A 397 -5.41 -4.55 46.17
N TRP A 398 -4.15 -4.97 46.39
CA TRP A 398 -3.76 -5.94 47.43
C TRP A 398 -3.06 -5.27 48.63
N LEU A 399 -2.78 -3.97 48.55
CA LEU A 399 -2.29 -3.13 49.66
C LEU A 399 -3.41 -2.17 50.13
#